data_aa0f139662e7a30033ef1370aca3cd7d
#
_entry.id   aa0f139662e7a30033ef1370aca3cd7d
#
_cell.length_a   1.000
_cell.length_b   1.000
_cell.length_c   1.000
_cell.angle_alpha   90.00
_cell.angle_beta   90.00
_cell.angle_gamma   90.00
#
_symmetry.space_group_name_H-M   'P 1'
#
loop_
_entity.id
_entity.type
_entity.pdbx_description
1 polymer ?
#
loop_
_entity_poly.entity_id
_entity_poly.type
_entity_poly.pdbx_seq_one_letter_code
_entity_poly.pdbx_strand_id
1 'polypeptide(L)'
;GEYDSLAMGRGLSQERLQRYFDPKGPGRWVVKPAIRSRIEFRPLNLLDSYASLGKFDVVFCRNVLIYFSAEVKKDILTRIHAMLKPGGYLFLGASEALNGLPNHYQMVQCSPGIIYKAK
;
A
#
# COMPACT_ATOMS: atom_id res chain seq x y z
N GLY A 1 14.77 -5.74 4.98
CA GLY A 1 14.42 -6.50 3.82
C GLY A 1 14.76 -7.99 3.89
N GLU A 2 14.90 -8.56 5.11
CA GLU A 2 15.11 -10.00 5.28
C GLU A 2 13.78 -10.71 5.54
N TYR A 3 13.60 -11.88 4.92
CA TYR A 3 12.38 -12.68 5.03
C TYR A 3 12.73 -14.14 5.21
N ASP A 4 11.90 -14.87 5.96
CA ASP A 4 12.04 -16.33 6.13
C ASP A 4 11.28 -17.09 5.04
N SER A 5 11.47 -18.41 5.00
CA SER A 5 10.82 -19.26 4.00
C SER A 5 9.30 -19.23 4.09
N LEU A 6 8.73 -19.07 5.28
CA LEU A 6 7.29 -19.02 5.48
C LEU A 6 6.70 -17.77 4.84
N ALA A 7 7.33 -16.62 5.05
CA ALA A 7 6.91 -15.35 4.43
C ALA A 7 7.03 -15.42 2.91
N MET A 8 8.10 -16.02 2.41
CA MET A 8 8.35 -16.13 0.97
C MET A 8 7.43 -17.10 0.25
N GLY A 9 6.85 -18.07 0.99
CA GLY A 9 5.90 -19.03 0.43
C GLY A 9 4.49 -18.49 0.23
N ARG A 10 4.21 -17.27 0.70
CA ARG A 10 2.86 -16.69 0.66
C ARG A 10 2.66 -15.84 -0.59
N GLY A 11 2.21 -16.48 -1.68
CA GLY A 11 1.82 -15.77 -2.89
C GLY A 11 2.96 -15.28 -3.78
N LEU A 12 4.21 -15.65 -3.47
CA LEU A 12 5.36 -15.27 -4.27
C LEU A 12 5.77 -16.44 -5.18
N SER A 13 5.81 -16.19 -6.50
CA SER A 13 6.25 -17.19 -7.46
C SER A 13 7.77 -17.41 -7.38
N GLN A 14 8.22 -18.59 -7.80
CA GLN A 14 9.67 -18.88 -7.87
C GLN A 14 10.41 -17.92 -8.80
N GLU A 15 9.80 -17.54 -9.91
CA GLU A 15 10.37 -16.56 -10.82
C GLU A 15 10.59 -15.21 -10.15
N ARG A 16 9.62 -14.71 -9.42
CA ARG A 16 9.74 -13.43 -8.69
C ARG A 16 10.71 -13.53 -7.54
N LEU A 17 10.74 -14.67 -6.85
CA LEU A 17 11.70 -14.92 -5.78
C LEU A 17 13.14 -14.80 -6.29
N GLN A 18 13.47 -15.48 -7.37
CA GLN A 18 14.80 -15.44 -7.96
C GLN A 18 15.14 -14.08 -8.55
N ARG A 19 14.16 -13.38 -9.10
CA ARG A 19 14.33 -12.09 -9.76
C ARG A 19 14.61 -10.94 -8.78
N TYR A 20 13.97 -10.94 -7.63
CA TYR A 20 13.97 -9.80 -6.71
C TYR A 20 14.66 -10.05 -5.38
N PHE A 21 15.00 -11.28 -5.07
CA PHE A 21 15.60 -11.67 -3.79
C PHE A 21 16.86 -12.46 -4.00
N ASP A 22 17.79 -12.32 -3.02
CA ASP A 22 18.99 -13.14 -2.92
C ASP A 22 18.89 -14.04 -1.70
N PRO A 23 19.38 -15.30 -1.79
CA PRO A 23 19.43 -16.17 -0.63
C PRO A 23 20.44 -15.63 0.41
N LYS A 24 20.05 -15.68 1.69
CA LYS A 24 20.90 -15.28 2.81
C LYS A 24 20.92 -16.38 3.85
N GLY A 25 21.65 -17.45 3.59
CA GLY A 25 21.71 -18.62 4.45
C GLY A 25 20.47 -19.51 4.35
N PRO A 26 20.40 -20.61 5.11
CA PRO A 26 19.29 -21.57 5.02
C PRO A 26 17.96 -20.94 5.42
N GLY A 27 16.98 -21.03 4.52
CA GLY A 27 15.62 -20.56 4.80
C GLY A 27 15.45 -19.07 4.93
N ARG A 28 16.43 -18.26 4.52
CA ARG A 28 16.36 -16.80 4.57
C ARG A 28 16.63 -16.16 3.22
N TRP A 29 15.95 -15.05 2.98
CA TRP A 29 16.02 -14.29 1.74
C TRP A 29 16.12 -12.81 2.03
N VAL A 30 16.82 -12.07 1.18
CA VAL A 30 16.94 -10.62 1.29
C VAL A 30 16.60 -9.97 -0.04
N VAL A 31 15.87 -8.86 0.01
CA VAL A 31 15.56 -8.07 -1.19
C VAL A 31 16.85 -7.56 -1.81
N LYS A 32 16.97 -7.68 -3.13
CA LYS A 32 18.17 -7.24 -3.86
C LYS A 32 18.42 -5.74 -3.61
N PRO A 33 19.72 -5.34 -3.47
CA PRO A 33 20.07 -3.95 -3.17
C PRO A 33 19.51 -2.93 -4.18
N ALA A 34 19.44 -3.29 -5.46
CA ALA A 34 18.90 -2.42 -6.50
C ALA A 34 17.44 -2.05 -6.29
N ILE A 35 16.66 -2.95 -5.68
CA ILE A 35 15.26 -2.71 -5.33
C ILE A 35 15.19 -1.93 -4.02
N ARG A 36 15.93 -2.38 -3.02
CA ARG A 36 15.92 -1.78 -1.69
C ARG A 36 16.34 -0.30 -1.72
N SER A 37 17.25 0.07 -2.60
CA SER A 37 17.71 1.45 -2.75
C SER A 37 16.61 2.41 -3.26
N ARG A 38 15.53 1.87 -3.83
CA ARG A 38 14.38 2.67 -4.32
C ARG A 38 13.32 2.89 -3.26
N ILE A 39 13.48 2.31 -2.08
CA ILE A 39 12.49 2.35 -1.01
C ILE A 39 13.02 3.26 0.09
N GLU A 40 12.17 4.16 0.56
CA GLU A 40 12.44 5.01 1.71
C GLU A 40 11.43 4.68 2.80
N PHE A 41 11.93 4.32 3.98
CA PHE A 41 11.10 4.07 5.15
C PHE A 41 11.04 5.32 6.01
N ARG A 42 9.83 5.74 6.36
CA ARG A 42 9.60 6.89 7.23
C ARG A 42 8.60 6.54 8.32
N PRO A 43 8.87 6.89 9.58
CA PRO A 43 7.84 6.83 10.60
C PRO A 43 6.82 7.96 10.35
N LEU A 44 5.54 7.63 10.41
CA LEU A 44 4.46 8.60 10.24
C LEU A 44 3.24 8.12 11.02
N ASN A 45 2.70 9.01 11.83
CA ASN A 45 1.39 8.77 12.45
C ASN A 45 0.31 9.16 11.44
N LEU A 46 -0.61 8.24 11.16
CA LEU A 46 -1.70 8.49 10.22
C LEU A 46 -2.66 9.60 10.66
N LEU A 47 -2.61 9.99 11.93
CA LEU A 47 -3.39 11.11 12.45
C LEU A 47 -2.70 12.46 12.26
N ASP A 48 -1.45 12.46 11.82
CA ASP A 48 -0.68 13.67 11.54
C ASP A 48 -0.77 14.06 10.06
N SER A 49 -0.19 15.20 9.71
CA SER A 49 -0.17 15.69 8.32
C SER A 49 0.71 14.83 7.43
N TYR A 50 0.26 14.60 6.18
CA TYR A 50 1.03 13.91 5.15
C TYR A 50 1.70 14.87 4.16
N ALA A 51 1.58 16.17 4.37
CA ALA A 51 2.03 17.19 3.41
C ALA A 51 3.51 17.06 3.04
N SER A 52 4.34 16.63 4.00
CA SER A 52 5.79 16.44 3.77
C SER A 52 6.14 15.27 2.86
N LEU A 53 5.19 14.38 2.59
CA LEU A 53 5.44 13.19 1.76
C LEU A 53 5.39 13.48 0.26
N GLY A 54 4.76 14.57 -0.16
CA GLY A 54 4.60 14.92 -1.57
C GLY A 54 3.36 14.32 -2.21
N LYS A 55 3.38 14.15 -3.52
CA LYS A 55 2.28 13.62 -4.32
C LYS A 55 2.63 12.25 -4.88
N PHE A 56 1.62 11.39 -4.97
CA PHE A 56 1.81 10.00 -5.41
C PHE A 56 0.83 9.61 -6.51
N ASP A 57 1.25 8.71 -7.36
CA ASP A 57 0.40 8.10 -8.39
C ASP A 57 -0.43 6.95 -7.81
N VAL A 58 0.12 6.22 -6.85
CA VAL A 58 -0.51 5.06 -6.22
C VAL A 58 -0.24 5.06 -4.72
N VAL A 59 -1.26 4.73 -3.95
CA VAL A 59 -1.15 4.53 -2.49
C VAL A 59 -1.75 3.19 -2.13
N PHE A 60 -1.01 2.41 -1.36
CA PHE A 60 -1.51 1.19 -0.73
C PHE A 60 -1.77 1.46 0.75
N CYS A 61 -3.02 1.34 1.18
CA CYS A 61 -3.44 1.46 2.57
C CYS A 61 -4.30 0.25 2.91
N ARG A 62 -3.65 -0.88 3.17
CA ARG A 62 -4.33 -2.17 3.32
C ARG A 62 -4.30 -2.69 4.74
N ASN A 63 -5.47 -3.08 5.24
CA ASN A 63 -5.63 -3.70 6.54
C ASN A 63 -5.17 -2.81 7.70
N VAL A 64 -5.28 -1.52 7.55
CA VAL A 64 -4.89 -0.50 8.54
C VAL A 64 -6.10 0.24 9.08
N LEU A 65 -7.04 0.59 8.20
CA LEU A 65 -8.20 1.41 8.55
C LEU A 65 -9.17 0.69 9.49
N ILE A 66 -9.12 -0.63 9.54
CA ILE A 66 -9.97 -1.45 10.42
C ILE A 66 -9.80 -1.12 11.91
N TYR A 67 -8.68 -0.50 12.28
CA TYR A 67 -8.40 -0.13 13.67
C TYR A 67 -8.94 1.23 14.08
N PHE A 68 -9.56 1.96 13.16
CA PHE A 68 -10.03 3.33 13.40
C PHE A 68 -11.55 3.43 13.33
N SER A 69 -12.10 4.46 13.99
CA SER A 69 -13.52 4.77 13.89
C SER A 69 -13.88 5.23 12.48
N ALA A 70 -15.19 5.23 12.16
CA ALA A 70 -15.66 5.68 10.84
C ALA A 70 -15.26 7.13 10.53
N GLU A 71 -15.29 8.01 11.52
CA GLU A 71 -14.89 9.40 11.35
C GLU A 71 -13.40 9.54 11.06
N VAL A 72 -12.56 8.81 11.80
CA VAL A 72 -11.11 8.84 11.62
C VAL A 72 -10.72 8.22 10.27
N LYS A 73 -11.37 7.13 9.86
CA LYS A 73 -11.17 6.54 8.53
C LYS A 73 -11.43 7.55 7.42
N LYS A 74 -12.52 8.30 7.54
CA LYS A 74 -12.89 9.31 6.57
C LYS A 74 -11.87 10.44 6.50
N ASP A 75 -11.35 10.87 7.65
CA ASP A 75 -10.30 11.86 7.73
C ASP A 75 -9.00 11.38 7.08
N ILE A 76 -8.57 10.16 7.38
CA ILE A 76 -7.37 9.55 6.78
C ILE A 76 -7.53 9.46 5.27
N LEU A 77 -8.67 8.98 4.78
CA LEU A 77 -8.93 8.84 3.34
C LEU A 77 -8.97 10.19 2.63
N THR A 78 -9.45 11.22 3.29
CA THR A 78 -9.43 12.60 2.76
C THR A 78 -8.00 13.13 2.66
N ARG A 79 -7.17 12.86 3.65
CA ARG A 79 -5.75 13.24 3.63
C ARG A 79 -4.97 12.48 2.56
N ILE A 80 -5.26 11.19 2.37
CA ILE A 80 -4.65 10.40 1.30
C ILE A 80 -5.05 10.95 -0.07
N HIS A 81 -6.30 11.36 -0.25
CA HIS A 81 -6.76 11.99 -1.47
C HIS A 81 -5.92 13.24 -1.82
N ALA A 82 -5.59 14.04 -0.81
CA ALA A 82 -4.76 15.22 -1.00
C ALA A 82 -3.32 14.90 -1.43
N MET A 83 -2.82 13.69 -1.12
CA MET A 83 -1.52 13.22 -1.57
C MET A 83 -1.56 12.55 -2.96
N LEU A 84 -2.72 12.11 -3.41
CA LEU A 84 -2.84 11.48 -4.71
C LEU A 84 -2.89 12.54 -5.81
N LYS A 85 -2.17 12.28 -6.88
CA LYS A 85 -2.32 13.06 -8.11
C LYS A 85 -3.71 12.82 -8.69
N PRO A 86 -4.30 13.79 -9.39
CA PRO A 86 -5.57 13.55 -10.08
C PRO A 86 -5.48 12.32 -10.98
N GLY A 87 -6.43 11.40 -10.84
CA GLY A 87 -6.40 10.13 -11.54
C GLY A 87 -5.49 9.07 -10.92
N GLY A 88 -4.88 9.34 -9.77
CA GLY A 88 -4.11 8.35 -9.02
C GLY A 88 -4.99 7.29 -8.38
N TYR A 89 -4.40 6.19 -7.93
CA TYR A 89 -5.13 5.04 -7.42
C TYR A 89 -4.85 4.75 -5.96
N LEU A 90 -5.90 4.35 -5.25
CA LEU A 90 -5.84 3.88 -3.87
C LEU A 90 -6.24 2.41 -3.80
N PHE A 91 -5.40 1.60 -3.17
CA PHE A 91 -5.67 0.19 -2.90
C PHE A 91 -5.94 0.01 -1.41
N LEU A 92 -7.12 -0.55 -1.08
CA LEU A 92 -7.51 -0.93 0.26
C LEU A 92 -7.40 -2.44 0.45
N GLY A 93 -7.54 -2.92 1.69
CA GLY A 93 -7.61 -4.35 1.97
C GLY A 93 -8.89 -4.98 1.43
N ALA A 94 -8.88 -6.30 1.23
CA ALA A 94 -10.01 -7.02 0.65
C ALA A 94 -11.32 -6.85 1.42
N SER A 95 -11.24 -6.71 2.74
CA SER A 95 -12.41 -6.52 3.61
C SER A 95 -12.68 -5.05 3.95
N GLU A 96 -11.91 -4.13 3.40
CA GLU A 96 -12.09 -2.71 3.61
C GLU A 96 -12.82 -2.09 2.42
N ALA A 97 -13.73 -1.16 2.71
CA ALA A 97 -14.47 -0.43 1.69
C ALA A 97 -14.42 1.06 1.97
N LEU A 98 -14.46 1.84 0.92
CA LEU A 98 -14.50 3.29 1.02
C LEU A 98 -15.95 3.75 1.02
N ASN A 99 -16.37 4.33 2.12
CA ASN A 99 -17.72 4.84 2.31
C ASN A 99 -17.70 6.35 2.63
N GLY A 100 -18.66 7.06 2.07
CA GLY A 100 -18.90 8.46 2.43
C GLY A 100 -18.00 9.50 1.80
N LEU A 101 -17.27 9.15 0.72
CA LEU A 101 -16.42 10.09 -0.02
C LEU A 101 -16.66 10.02 -1.54
N PRO A 102 -17.91 10.16 -2.03
CA PRO A 102 -18.20 9.99 -3.46
C PRO A 102 -17.59 11.10 -4.33
N ASN A 103 -17.30 12.26 -3.76
CA ASN A 103 -16.70 13.38 -4.49
C ASN A 103 -15.18 13.30 -4.57
N HIS A 104 -14.55 12.44 -3.77
CA HIS A 104 -13.10 12.29 -3.71
C HIS A 104 -12.59 11.10 -4.52
N TYR A 105 -13.37 10.02 -4.55
CA TYR A 105 -12.93 8.77 -5.16
C TYR A 105 -14.02 8.17 -6.05
N GLN A 106 -13.58 7.52 -7.11
CA GLN A 106 -14.40 6.71 -7.98
C GLN A 106 -14.00 5.25 -7.79
N MET A 107 -14.98 4.39 -7.51
CA MET A 107 -14.75 2.95 -7.44
C MET A 107 -14.55 2.40 -8.84
N VAL A 108 -13.46 1.64 -9.03
CA VAL A 108 -13.17 0.98 -10.31
C VAL A 108 -13.11 -0.52 -10.07
N GLN A 109 -13.98 -1.26 -10.75
CA GLN A 109 -13.96 -2.71 -10.72
C GLN A 109 -12.87 -3.25 -11.63
N CYS A 110 -12.04 -4.11 -11.06
CA CYS A 110 -11.01 -4.84 -11.78
C CYS A 110 -11.26 -6.33 -11.63
N SER A 111 -10.65 -7.14 -12.45
CA SER A 111 -10.71 -8.59 -12.29
C SER A 111 -9.35 -9.10 -11.83
N PRO A 112 -9.20 -9.62 -10.60
CA PRO A 112 -10.21 -9.74 -9.55
C PRO A 112 -10.09 -8.62 -8.53
N GLY A 113 -11.04 -7.76 -8.35
CA GLY A 113 -11.02 -6.83 -7.22
C GLY A 113 -11.51 -5.44 -7.53
N ILE A 114 -11.35 -4.56 -6.55
CA ILE A 114 -11.81 -3.18 -6.61
C ILE A 114 -10.66 -2.26 -6.22
N ILE A 115 -10.47 -1.20 -6.99
CA ILE A 115 -9.57 -0.10 -6.65
C ILE A 115 -10.33 1.21 -6.66
N TYR A 116 -9.75 2.23 -6.08
CA TYR A 116 -10.36 3.56 -6.01
C TYR A 116 -9.48 4.57 -6.74
N LYS A 117 -10.09 5.32 -7.63
CA LYS A 117 -9.43 6.35 -8.41
C LYS A 117 -9.73 7.72 -7.81
N ALA A 118 -8.68 8.53 -7.60
CA ALA A 118 -8.83 9.90 -7.12
C ALA A 118 -9.48 10.78 -8.19
N LYS A 119 -10.52 11.48 -7.80
CA LYS A 119 -11.20 12.43 -8.67
C LYS A 119 -10.47 13.76 -8.74
#